data_f38e36be6cdde412f93ef40bf9b735af
#
_entry.id   f38e36be6cdde412f93ef40bf9b735af
#
_cell.length_a   1.000
_cell.length_b   1.000
_cell.length_c   1.000
_cell.angle_alpha   90.00
_cell.angle_beta   90.00
_cell.angle_gamma   90.00
#
_symmetry.space_group_name_H-M   'P 1'
#
loop_
_entity.id
_entity.type
_entity.pdbx_description
1 polymer ?
#
loop_
_entity_poly.entity_id
_entity_poly.type
_entity_poly.pdbx_seq_one_letter_code
_entity_poly.pdbx_strand_id
1 'polypeptide(L)'
;MLILSDSGILLRLFEPRDPLHVLIRQAVDILDDRGEELVTAPQNVAEFWNVCTRPTTARGGFGLSLIETEQRLGDLELKFGILDEPRTAYAIWRSFVIAQSVRRKEVHDARLAALMRSQGITQIFTLNGSDFTRFPGIVVISPASVVAASP
;
A
#
# COMPACT_ATOMS: atom_id res chain seq x y z
N MET A 1 14.29 6.81 -4.22
CA MET A 1 13.06 7.07 -5.04
C MET A 1 11.85 6.79 -4.17
N LEU A 2 10.70 7.48 -4.41
CA LEU A 2 9.47 7.20 -3.66
C LEU A 2 8.77 5.96 -4.22
N ILE A 3 8.41 5.02 -3.34
CA ILE A 3 7.65 3.81 -3.69
C ILE A 3 6.39 3.76 -2.82
N LEU A 4 5.21 3.78 -3.44
CA LEU A 4 3.94 3.65 -2.71
C LEU A 4 3.75 2.21 -2.25
N SER A 5 3.54 2.00 -0.96
CA SER A 5 3.21 0.70 -0.38
C SER A 5 1.70 0.58 -0.17
N ASP A 6 1.13 -0.50 -0.72
CA ASP A 6 -0.29 -0.82 -0.63
C ASP A 6 -0.66 -1.38 0.75
N SER A 7 -1.94 -1.30 1.12
CA SER A 7 -2.46 -1.79 2.41
C SER A 7 -2.14 -3.26 2.67
N GLY A 8 -2.13 -4.10 1.64
CA GLY A 8 -1.76 -5.51 1.75
C GLY A 8 -0.33 -5.74 2.25
N ILE A 9 0.60 -4.86 1.89
CA ILE A 9 1.98 -4.86 2.40
C ILE A 9 2.00 -4.44 3.86
N LEU A 10 1.35 -3.31 4.18
CA LEU A 10 1.31 -2.78 5.54
C LEU A 10 0.77 -3.81 6.53
N LEU A 11 -0.37 -4.43 6.20
CA LEU A 11 -1.04 -5.39 7.07
C LEU A 11 -0.13 -6.59 7.41
N ARG A 12 0.56 -7.13 6.42
CA ARG A 12 1.41 -8.32 6.61
C ARG A 12 2.77 -8.01 7.24
N LEU A 13 3.28 -6.81 7.02
CA LEU A 13 4.52 -6.35 7.66
C LEU A 13 4.36 -6.28 9.19
N PHE A 14 3.17 -5.87 9.66
CA PHE A 14 2.88 -5.72 11.09
C PHE A 14 2.09 -6.90 11.70
N GLU A 15 1.97 -8.03 10.98
CA GLU A 15 1.35 -9.26 11.49
C GLU A 15 2.35 -10.44 11.40
N PRO A 16 3.15 -10.69 12.44
CA PRO A 16 4.19 -11.74 12.43
C PRO A 16 3.69 -13.16 12.15
N ARG A 17 2.39 -13.41 12.36
CA ARG A 17 1.78 -14.73 12.10
C ARG A 17 1.35 -14.92 10.65
N ASP A 18 1.39 -13.87 9.84
CA ASP A 18 1.05 -13.98 8.42
C ASP A 18 2.13 -14.78 7.67
N PRO A 19 1.75 -15.74 6.80
CA PRO A 19 2.71 -16.55 6.03
C PRO A 19 3.67 -15.74 5.17
N LEU A 20 3.28 -14.54 4.73
CA LEU A 20 4.10 -13.65 3.89
C LEU A 20 4.91 -12.64 4.70
N HIS A 21 4.79 -12.63 6.03
CA HIS A 21 5.46 -11.64 6.88
C HIS A 21 6.98 -11.59 6.63
N VAL A 22 7.63 -12.75 6.64
CA VAL A 22 9.09 -12.84 6.48
C VAL A 22 9.53 -12.33 5.10
N LEU A 23 8.82 -12.74 4.05
CA LEU A 23 9.10 -12.29 2.68
C LEU A 23 8.96 -10.78 2.54
N ILE A 24 7.89 -10.22 3.08
CA ILE A 24 7.63 -8.77 3.00
C ILE A 24 8.67 -8.00 3.79
N ARG A 25 9.01 -8.45 5.00
CA ARG A 25 10.05 -7.82 5.82
C ARG A 25 11.40 -7.81 5.10
N GLN A 26 11.81 -8.93 4.53
CA GLN A 26 13.05 -9.00 3.74
C GLN A 26 13.02 -8.03 2.55
N ALA A 27 11.92 -7.96 1.83
CA ALA A 27 11.80 -7.04 0.71
C ALA A 27 11.86 -5.57 1.15
N VAL A 28 11.23 -5.22 2.27
CA VAL A 28 11.29 -3.86 2.86
C VAL A 28 12.71 -3.52 3.25
N ASP A 29 13.41 -4.42 3.95
CA ASP A 29 14.81 -4.21 4.37
C ASP A 29 15.72 -4.00 3.15
N ILE A 30 15.54 -4.79 2.08
CA ILE A 30 16.30 -4.64 0.83
C ILE A 30 16.03 -3.28 0.17
N LEU A 31 14.77 -2.82 0.14
CA LEU A 31 14.43 -1.51 -0.43
C LEU A 31 15.04 -0.36 0.37
N ASP A 32 15.02 -0.45 1.70
CA ASP A 32 15.69 0.51 2.58
C ASP A 32 17.20 0.55 2.36
N ASP A 33 17.85 -0.62 2.27
CA ASP A 33 19.30 -0.73 2.02
C ASP A 33 19.71 -0.13 0.66
N ARG A 34 18.78 -0.13 -0.31
CA ARG A 34 18.96 0.54 -1.61
C ARG A 34 18.72 2.04 -1.55
N GLY A 35 18.33 2.58 -0.40
CA GLY A 35 18.00 4.00 -0.23
C GLY A 35 16.67 4.40 -0.85
N GLU A 36 15.77 3.44 -1.05
CA GLU A 36 14.40 3.72 -1.50
C GLU A 36 13.56 4.25 -0.33
N GLU A 37 12.69 5.19 -0.60
CA GLU A 37 11.81 5.78 0.39
C GLU A 37 10.41 5.20 0.25
N LEU A 38 9.98 4.45 1.27
CA LEU A 38 8.66 3.82 1.29
C LEU A 38 7.62 4.80 1.83
N VAL A 39 6.57 5.00 1.06
CA VAL A 39 5.45 5.88 1.41
C VAL A 39 4.13 5.13 1.30
N THR A 40 3.10 5.66 1.92
CA THR A 40 1.75 5.11 1.80
C THR A 40 0.70 6.22 1.75
N ALA A 41 -0.53 5.86 1.38
CA ALA A 41 -1.64 6.79 1.25
C ALA A 41 -2.52 6.80 2.51
N PRO A 42 -3.19 7.92 2.84
CA PRO A 42 -4.20 7.96 3.90
C PRO A 42 -5.29 6.88 3.74
N GLN A 43 -5.68 6.56 2.52
CA GLN A 43 -6.60 5.45 2.23
C GLN A 43 -6.08 4.11 2.76
N ASN A 44 -4.81 3.80 2.53
CA ASN A 44 -4.19 2.55 2.99
C ASN A 44 -4.09 2.49 4.52
N VAL A 45 -3.85 3.63 5.16
CA VAL A 45 -3.85 3.74 6.63
C VAL A 45 -5.25 3.47 7.18
N ALA A 46 -6.30 4.01 6.55
CA ALA A 46 -7.68 3.75 6.95
C ALA A 46 -8.05 2.26 6.80
N GLU A 47 -7.62 1.62 5.72
CA GLU A 47 -7.80 0.17 5.52
C GLU A 47 -7.03 -0.65 6.55
N PHE A 48 -5.80 -0.27 6.84
CA PHE A 48 -4.98 -0.89 7.89
C PHE A 48 -5.69 -0.85 9.25
N TRP A 49 -6.19 0.32 9.65
CA TRP A 49 -6.95 0.48 10.89
C TRP A 49 -8.20 -0.39 10.92
N ASN A 50 -8.96 -0.39 9.83
CA ASN A 50 -10.17 -1.20 9.71
C ASN A 50 -9.90 -2.69 9.91
N VAL A 51 -8.86 -3.25 9.29
CA VAL A 51 -8.51 -4.67 9.44
C VAL A 51 -7.96 -4.97 10.84
N CYS A 52 -7.12 -4.11 11.40
CA CYS A 52 -6.60 -4.26 12.76
C CYS A 52 -7.72 -4.35 13.80
N THR A 53 -8.72 -3.49 13.72
CA THR A 53 -9.82 -3.43 14.70
C THR A 53 -11.00 -4.36 14.37
N ARG A 54 -11.04 -4.93 13.17
CA ARG A 54 -12.08 -5.87 12.76
C ARG A 54 -12.01 -7.13 13.62
N PRO A 55 -13.16 -7.65 14.10
CA PRO A 55 -13.18 -8.89 14.87
C PRO A 55 -12.55 -10.06 14.12
N THR A 56 -11.90 -10.97 14.84
CA THR A 56 -11.30 -12.20 14.27
C THR A 56 -12.33 -13.13 13.62
N THR A 57 -13.60 -13.02 14.02
CA THR A 57 -14.74 -13.72 13.42
C THR A 57 -15.15 -13.14 12.05
N ALA A 58 -14.73 -11.92 11.75
CA ALA A 58 -14.95 -11.30 10.45
C ALA A 58 -13.75 -11.57 9.54
N ARG A 59 -13.99 -11.55 8.20
CA ARG A 59 -12.98 -11.86 7.19
C ARG A 59 -11.68 -11.10 7.40
N GLY A 60 -10.61 -11.82 7.75
CA GLY A 60 -9.25 -11.30 7.85
C GLY A 60 -9.01 -10.28 8.97
N GLY A 61 -9.93 -10.12 9.92
CA GLY A 61 -9.78 -9.21 11.05
C GLY A 61 -8.73 -9.68 12.05
N PHE A 62 -8.00 -8.75 12.65
CA PHE A 62 -6.97 -9.04 13.67
C PHE A 62 -7.51 -8.96 15.10
N GLY A 63 -8.67 -8.37 15.31
CA GLY A 63 -9.34 -8.28 16.62
C GLY A 63 -8.55 -7.48 17.64
N LEU A 64 -7.73 -6.52 17.22
CA LEU A 64 -6.94 -5.71 18.12
C LEU A 64 -7.80 -4.65 18.82
N SER A 65 -7.40 -4.29 20.04
CA SER A 65 -7.92 -3.12 20.72
C SER A 65 -7.50 -1.82 20.00
N LEU A 66 -8.14 -0.70 20.34
CA LEU A 66 -7.76 0.60 19.81
C LEU A 66 -6.33 0.97 20.22
N ILE A 67 -5.93 0.65 21.45
CA ILE A 67 -4.58 0.93 21.96
C ILE A 67 -3.53 0.14 21.17
N GLU A 68 -3.75 -1.16 20.98
CA GLU A 68 -2.85 -2.01 20.18
C GLU A 68 -2.77 -1.53 18.72
N THR A 69 -3.89 -1.13 18.15
CA THR A 69 -3.95 -0.60 16.79
C THR A 69 -3.18 0.72 16.67
N GLU A 70 -3.33 1.62 17.63
CA GLU A 70 -2.58 2.89 17.67
C GLU A 70 -1.07 2.67 17.79
N GLN A 71 -0.65 1.69 18.59
CA GLN A 71 0.77 1.31 18.69
C GLN A 71 1.32 0.82 17.35
N ARG A 72 0.59 -0.05 16.66
CA ARG A 72 0.98 -0.52 15.32
C ARG A 72 0.98 0.62 14.29
N LEU A 73 0.03 1.54 14.38
CA LEU A 73 0.00 2.71 13.52
C LEU A 73 1.23 3.60 13.76
N GLY A 74 1.61 3.81 15.01
CA GLY A 74 2.83 4.54 15.34
C GLY A 74 4.09 3.91 14.74
N ASP A 75 4.22 2.58 14.79
CA ASP A 75 5.32 1.85 14.17
C ASP A 75 5.29 1.99 12.64
N LEU A 76 4.08 1.97 12.04
CA LEU A 76 3.90 2.20 10.62
C LEU A 76 4.37 3.60 10.20
N GLU A 77 4.00 4.63 10.95
CA GLU A 77 4.37 6.03 10.68
C GLU A 77 5.88 6.29 10.83
N LEU A 78 6.57 5.50 11.65
CA LEU A 78 8.03 5.54 11.74
C LEU A 78 8.72 4.95 10.49
N LYS A 79 8.05 4.02 9.82
CA LYS A 79 8.61 3.28 8.68
C LYS A 79 8.21 3.86 7.32
N PHE A 80 7.00 4.38 7.21
CA PHE A 80 6.42 4.86 5.96
C PHE A 80 6.06 6.34 6.06
N GLY A 81 6.49 7.12 5.07
CA GLY A 81 5.96 8.48 4.90
C GLY A 81 4.46 8.43 4.52
N ILE A 82 3.65 9.26 5.16
CA ILE A 82 2.23 9.39 4.78
C ILE A 82 2.10 10.51 3.76
N LEU A 83 1.57 10.20 2.57
CA LEU A 83 1.42 11.16 1.49
C LEU A 83 0.26 12.13 1.76
N ASP A 84 0.47 13.39 1.41
CA ASP A 84 -0.62 14.34 1.29
C ASP A 84 -1.48 14.01 0.07
N GLU A 85 -2.78 14.28 0.14
CA GLU A 85 -3.72 14.06 -0.95
C GLU A 85 -4.09 15.41 -1.62
N PRO A 86 -3.35 15.82 -2.67
CA PRO A 86 -3.57 17.11 -3.30
C PRO A 86 -4.89 17.13 -4.08
N ARG A 87 -5.49 18.33 -4.24
CA ARG A 87 -6.74 18.49 -5.00
C ARG A 87 -6.67 17.97 -6.43
N THR A 88 -5.50 18.00 -7.04
CA THR A 88 -5.27 17.45 -8.40
C THR A 88 -5.49 15.96 -8.49
N ALA A 89 -5.31 15.20 -7.40
CA ALA A 89 -5.54 13.77 -7.36
C ALA A 89 -7.00 13.42 -7.70
N TYR A 90 -7.97 14.22 -7.26
CA TYR A 90 -9.37 13.99 -7.58
C TYR A 90 -9.65 14.09 -9.10
N ALA A 91 -9.14 15.12 -9.76
CA ALA A 91 -9.35 15.28 -11.19
C ALA A 91 -8.71 14.15 -12.01
N ILE A 92 -7.53 13.68 -11.60
CA ILE A 92 -6.84 12.54 -12.21
C ILE A 92 -7.64 11.25 -11.96
N TRP A 93 -8.10 11.02 -10.74
CA TRP A 93 -8.96 9.87 -10.41
C TRP A 93 -10.20 9.83 -11.29
N ARG A 94 -10.91 10.94 -11.42
CA ARG A 94 -12.11 11.05 -12.26
C ARG A 94 -11.81 10.68 -13.72
N SER A 95 -10.67 11.16 -14.25
CA SER A 95 -10.24 10.82 -15.61
C SER A 95 -9.91 9.33 -15.76
N PHE A 96 -9.25 8.72 -14.78
CA PHE A 96 -8.95 7.28 -14.80
C PHE A 96 -10.20 6.43 -14.74
N VAL A 97 -11.15 6.76 -13.86
CA VAL A 97 -12.40 6.01 -13.72
C VAL A 97 -13.18 5.98 -15.05
N ILE A 98 -13.21 7.10 -15.76
CA ILE A 98 -13.89 7.20 -17.06
C ILE A 98 -13.10 6.46 -18.14
N ALA A 99 -11.81 6.79 -18.30
CA ALA A 99 -10.98 6.26 -19.38
C ALA A 99 -10.77 4.73 -19.30
N GLN A 100 -10.69 4.18 -18.09
CA GLN A 100 -10.46 2.76 -17.85
C GLN A 100 -11.74 1.98 -17.52
N SER A 101 -12.91 2.61 -17.60
CA SER A 101 -14.20 2.00 -17.27
C SER A 101 -14.20 1.32 -15.90
N VAL A 102 -13.62 1.97 -14.91
CA VAL A 102 -13.45 1.41 -13.55
C VAL A 102 -14.79 1.30 -12.85
N ARG A 103 -15.00 0.18 -12.18
CA ARG A 103 -16.27 -0.14 -11.51
C ARG A 103 -16.05 -0.70 -10.11
N ARG A 104 -17.06 -0.55 -9.24
CA ARG A 104 -17.10 -1.14 -7.89
C ARG A 104 -15.85 -0.78 -7.08
N LYS A 105 -15.31 -1.75 -6.33
CA LYS A 105 -14.15 -1.59 -5.46
C LYS A 105 -12.88 -1.13 -6.17
N GLU A 106 -12.77 -1.37 -7.48
CA GLU A 106 -11.61 -0.95 -8.28
C GLU A 106 -11.44 0.59 -8.32
N VAL A 107 -12.47 1.35 -7.92
CA VAL A 107 -12.38 2.82 -7.76
C VAL A 107 -11.34 3.23 -6.71
N HIS A 108 -11.06 2.35 -5.74
CA HIS A 108 -10.04 2.56 -4.71
C HIS A 108 -8.62 2.39 -5.27
N ASP A 109 -8.41 1.41 -6.15
CA ASP A 109 -7.13 1.22 -6.85
C ASP A 109 -6.87 2.40 -7.80
N ALA A 110 -7.90 2.86 -8.50
CA ALA A 110 -7.84 4.08 -9.31
C ALA A 110 -7.48 5.32 -8.48
N ARG A 111 -7.94 5.40 -7.22
CA ARG A 111 -7.61 6.51 -6.32
C ARG A 111 -6.14 6.49 -5.91
N LEU A 112 -5.58 5.32 -5.60
CA LEU A 112 -4.14 5.17 -5.34
C LEU A 112 -3.31 5.54 -6.58
N ALA A 113 -3.69 5.05 -7.75
CA ALA A 113 -3.05 5.38 -9.02
C ALA A 113 -3.07 6.89 -9.30
N ALA A 114 -4.19 7.55 -9.03
CA ALA A 114 -4.33 9.00 -9.19
C ALA A 114 -3.47 9.79 -8.21
N LEU A 115 -3.38 9.35 -6.95
CA LEU A 115 -2.51 9.95 -5.95
C LEU A 115 -1.04 9.83 -6.40
N MET A 116 -0.60 8.64 -6.80
CA MET A 116 0.74 8.42 -7.33
C MET A 116 1.06 9.38 -8.47
N ARG A 117 0.16 9.48 -9.45
CA ARG A 117 0.31 10.37 -10.60
C ARG A 117 0.43 11.84 -10.19
N SER A 118 -0.37 12.27 -9.20
CA SER A 118 -0.35 13.65 -8.71
C SER A 118 0.93 14.02 -7.97
N GLN A 119 1.62 13.03 -7.42
CA GLN A 119 2.89 13.16 -6.67
C GLN A 119 4.13 12.80 -7.52
N GLY A 120 3.95 12.41 -8.78
CA GLY A 120 5.05 11.95 -9.63
C GLY A 120 5.65 10.61 -9.21
N ILE A 121 4.92 9.81 -8.45
CA ILE A 121 5.33 8.45 -8.02
C ILE A 121 4.97 7.47 -9.11
N THR A 122 5.94 6.68 -9.56
CA THR A 122 5.75 5.71 -10.64
C THR A 122 5.75 4.26 -10.18
N GLN A 123 6.20 3.98 -8.96
CA GLN A 123 6.34 2.61 -8.46
C GLN A 123 5.37 2.31 -7.32
N ILE A 124 4.71 1.15 -7.40
CA ILE A 124 3.84 0.63 -6.34
C ILE A 124 4.33 -0.74 -5.85
N PHE A 125 4.52 -0.85 -4.54
CA PHE A 125 4.87 -2.08 -3.85
C PHE A 125 3.60 -2.76 -3.36
N THR A 126 3.23 -3.86 -4.00
CA THR A 126 1.94 -4.53 -3.77
C THR A 126 2.01 -6.03 -4.02
N LEU A 127 1.09 -6.77 -3.41
CA LEU A 127 0.84 -8.18 -3.70
C LEU A 127 -0.13 -8.40 -4.87
N ASN A 128 -0.91 -7.37 -5.21
CA ASN A 128 -1.99 -7.42 -6.20
C ASN A 128 -1.66 -6.57 -7.44
N GLY A 129 -0.53 -6.85 -8.06
CA GLY A 129 -0.02 -6.05 -9.18
C GLY A 129 -0.98 -5.92 -10.37
N SER A 130 -1.78 -6.94 -10.64
CA SER A 130 -2.76 -6.93 -11.73
C SER A 130 -3.80 -5.80 -11.61
N ASP A 131 -4.09 -5.34 -10.40
CA ASP A 131 -5.05 -4.26 -10.15
C ASP A 131 -4.56 -2.90 -10.65
N PHE A 132 -3.24 -2.76 -10.84
CA PHE A 132 -2.58 -1.49 -11.20
C PHE A 132 -2.06 -1.44 -12.64
N THR A 133 -1.93 -2.56 -13.33
CA THR A 133 -1.36 -2.63 -14.69
C THR A 133 -2.18 -1.87 -15.74
N ARG A 134 -3.46 -1.62 -15.47
CA ARG A 134 -4.36 -0.84 -16.35
C ARG A 134 -4.06 0.67 -16.32
N PHE A 135 -3.38 1.17 -15.29
CA PHE A 135 -3.11 2.61 -15.13
C PHE A 135 -1.77 2.99 -15.76
N PRO A 136 -1.75 3.93 -16.72
CA PRO A 136 -0.53 4.29 -17.44
C PRO A 136 0.56 4.84 -16.52
N GLY A 137 1.80 4.39 -16.72
CA GLY A 137 2.98 4.90 -16.04
C GLY A 137 3.20 4.33 -14.63
N ILE A 138 2.43 3.31 -14.22
CA ILE A 138 2.65 2.61 -12.97
C ILE A 138 3.47 1.34 -13.20
N VAL A 139 4.56 1.22 -12.46
CA VAL A 139 5.42 0.03 -12.40
C VAL A 139 5.12 -0.72 -11.12
N VAL A 140 4.74 -1.97 -11.26
CA VAL A 140 4.44 -2.85 -10.12
C VAL A 140 5.71 -3.52 -9.61
N ILE A 141 5.93 -3.46 -8.30
CA ILE A 141 7.01 -4.15 -7.60
C ILE A 141 6.36 -5.13 -6.62
N SER A 142 6.72 -6.40 -6.70
CA SER A 142 6.26 -7.41 -5.73
C SER A 142 7.35 -7.74 -4.71
N PRO A 143 7.00 -8.17 -3.48
CA PRO A 143 7.99 -8.64 -2.52
C PRO A 143 8.90 -9.73 -3.08
N ALA A 144 8.34 -10.68 -3.81
CA ALA A 144 9.10 -11.76 -4.42
C ALA A 144 10.12 -11.26 -5.46
N SER A 145 9.74 -10.26 -6.28
CA SER A 145 10.66 -9.70 -7.28
C SER A 145 11.80 -8.92 -6.64
N VAL A 146 11.57 -8.25 -5.51
CA VAL A 146 12.60 -7.51 -4.77
C VAL A 146 13.64 -8.48 -4.20
N VAL A 147 13.17 -9.55 -3.55
CA VAL A 147 14.05 -10.56 -2.95
C VAL A 147 14.83 -11.32 -4.02
N ALA A 148 14.19 -11.70 -5.14
CA ALA A 148 14.85 -12.42 -6.23
C ALA A 148 15.92 -11.58 -6.97
N ALA A 149 15.79 -10.25 -6.97
CA ALA A 149 16.75 -9.33 -7.59
C ALA A 149 17.87 -8.88 -6.62
N SER A 150 17.90 -9.42 -5.41
CA SER A 150 18.97 -9.16 -4.44
C SER A 150 20.10 -10.18 -4.64
N PRO A 151 21.36 -9.75 -4.72
CA PRO A 151 22.51 -10.64 -4.91
C PRO A 151 22.75 -11.52 -3.69
#